data_51f2fd48cfffa3bcf7c05ecfc616ecb2
#
_entry.id   51f2fd48cfffa3bcf7c05ecfc616ecb2
#
_cell.length_a   1.000
_cell.length_b   1.000
_cell.length_c   1.000
_cell.angle_alpha   90.00
_cell.angle_beta   90.00
_cell.angle_gamma   90.00
#
_symmetry.space_group_name_H-M   'P 1'
#
loop_
_entity.id
_entity.type
_entity.pdbx_description
1 polymer ?
#
loop_
_entity_poly.entity_id
_entity_poly.type
_entity_poly.pdbx_seq_one_letter_code
_entity_poly.pdbx_strand_id
1 'polypeptide(L)'
;MRAAVVGVTGYSGTELFRILSNHPEIEEINLYAREKEGISKRFLNKEVSAFRNIKNELLPYDAKEIMERNDVVFFAVPAGVTSKLAAPFIQNDFPVIDLSGDFRLKDPKEYEKWYKKPAAPKEELEASCYGLADFYKPDTSYIANPGCYATATILGIAPLLLKHLIKLDSLIVDAKSGVSGSGKKLTENSHYPVINENALLYKINSHQHVPEILQQLKKFDSEIEALQFSTTLIPVTRGIMATIYAKPKDADGFSLETLKKAYAEVYHGKKCVRVLEEGFPQIKDVQYSNYCDIGVAYDELSKTISVVSVIDNLVKGAAGQAVQNMNDYFGLDELCGLPKVPAWP
;
A
#
# COMPACT_ATOMS: atom_id res chain seq x y z
N MET A 1 16.35 -15.87 7.67
CA MET A 1 16.67 -14.40 7.65
C MET A 1 16.23 -13.74 8.95
N ARG A 2 16.89 -12.64 9.32
CA ARG A 2 16.55 -11.82 10.49
C ARG A 2 15.97 -10.49 10.01
N ALA A 3 14.79 -10.13 10.50
CA ALA A 3 14.09 -8.92 10.09
C ALA A 3 14.02 -7.90 11.22
N ALA A 4 14.34 -6.64 10.93
CA ALA A 4 14.10 -5.52 11.81
C ALA A 4 12.76 -4.85 11.49
N VAL A 5 11.96 -4.52 12.51
CA VAL A 5 10.72 -3.74 12.33
C VAL A 5 10.80 -2.48 13.18
N VAL A 6 10.85 -1.33 12.53
CA VAL A 6 10.80 -0.01 13.18
C VAL A 6 9.37 0.50 13.14
N GLY A 7 8.77 0.73 14.32
CA GLY A 7 7.39 1.23 14.41
C GLY A 7 6.30 0.16 14.55
N VAL A 8 6.62 -0.98 15.14
CA VAL A 8 5.73 -2.14 15.33
C VAL A 8 4.42 -1.85 16.07
N THR A 9 4.33 -0.78 16.85
CA THR A 9 3.13 -0.44 17.66
C THR A 9 2.01 0.26 16.89
N GLY A 10 2.26 0.66 15.63
CA GLY A 10 1.24 1.15 14.69
C GLY A 10 0.45 0.02 14.05
N TYR A 11 -0.70 0.31 13.42
CA TYR A 11 -1.53 -0.72 12.77
C TYR A 11 -0.77 -1.49 11.68
N SER A 12 -0.09 -0.79 10.78
CA SER A 12 0.72 -1.45 9.72
C SER A 12 1.88 -2.25 10.30
N GLY A 13 2.56 -1.72 11.33
CA GLY A 13 3.67 -2.42 12.00
C GLY A 13 3.19 -3.66 12.77
N THR A 14 2.03 -3.58 13.42
CA THR A 14 1.39 -4.73 14.10
C THR A 14 1.01 -5.82 13.10
N GLU A 15 0.44 -5.43 11.97
CA GLU A 15 0.07 -6.36 10.90
C GLU A 15 1.31 -6.98 10.25
N LEU A 16 2.35 -6.18 10.00
CA LEU A 16 3.63 -6.65 9.50
C LEU A 16 4.25 -7.70 10.43
N PHE A 17 4.31 -7.42 11.73
CA PHE A 17 4.78 -8.40 12.72
C PHE A 17 3.99 -9.70 12.68
N ARG A 18 2.64 -9.62 12.56
CA ARG A 18 1.78 -10.80 12.43
C ARG A 18 2.12 -11.64 11.20
N ILE A 19 2.39 -11.02 10.06
CA ILE A 19 2.74 -11.72 8.82
C ILE A 19 4.15 -12.31 8.93
N LEU A 20 5.14 -11.52 9.34
CA LEU A 20 6.53 -11.98 9.48
C LEU A 20 6.69 -13.12 10.50
N SER A 21 5.88 -13.12 11.59
CA SER A 21 5.91 -14.19 12.60
C SER A 21 5.47 -15.56 12.05
N ASN A 22 4.83 -15.61 10.88
CA ASN A 22 4.43 -16.84 10.20
C ASN A 22 5.19 -17.06 8.89
N HIS A 23 6.22 -16.25 8.63
CA HIS A 23 7.01 -16.35 7.40
C HIS A 23 8.09 -17.42 7.54
N PRO A 24 8.11 -18.46 6.69
CA PRO A 24 9.01 -19.62 6.88
C PRO A 24 10.50 -19.27 6.79
N GLU A 25 10.86 -18.22 6.06
CA GLU A 25 12.26 -17.79 5.89
C GLU A 25 12.71 -16.75 6.93
N ILE A 26 11.82 -16.33 7.85
CA ILE A 26 12.17 -15.41 8.93
C ILE A 26 12.39 -16.18 10.24
N GLU A 27 13.62 -16.21 10.70
CA GLU A 27 14.05 -16.90 11.93
C GLU A 27 13.95 -16.02 13.16
N GLU A 28 14.19 -14.71 12.98
CA GLU A 28 14.20 -13.74 14.07
C GLU A 28 13.57 -12.41 13.63
N ILE A 29 12.79 -11.80 14.53
CA ILE A 29 12.21 -10.48 14.32
C ILE A 29 12.67 -9.57 15.45
N ASN A 30 13.50 -8.59 15.16
CA ASN A 30 13.98 -7.56 16.08
C ASN A 30 13.11 -6.31 15.96
N LEU A 31 12.59 -5.83 17.08
CA LEU A 31 11.63 -4.74 17.13
C LEU A 31 12.28 -3.48 17.67
N TYR A 32 12.17 -2.40 16.91
CA TYR A 32 12.77 -1.11 17.26
C TYR A 32 11.70 -0.03 17.42
N ALA A 33 11.83 0.79 18.46
CA ALA A 33 10.89 1.85 18.74
C ALA A 33 11.63 3.07 19.32
N ARG A 34 10.98 4.25 19.24
CA ARG A 34 11.49 5.45 19.91
C ARG A 34 11.53 5.21 21.41
N GLU A 35 12.59 5.66 22.06
CA GLU A 35 12.67 5.71 23.52
C GLU A 35 11.50 6.49 24.12
N LYS A 36 11.08 6.07 25.31
CA LYS A 36 10.12 6.81 26.14
C LYS A 36 10.81 7.20 27.43
N GLU A 37 10.78 8.48 27.76
CA GLU A 37 11.34 8.99 29.00
C GLU A 37 10.84 8.21 30.22
N GLY A 38 11.75 7.86 31.12
CA GLY A 38 11.43 7.17 32.38
C GLY A 38 11.11 5.67 32.25
N ILE A 39 11.19 5.07 31.04
CA ILE A 39 10.93 3.64 30.84
C ILE A 39 12.18 2.99 30.26
N SER A 40 12.89 2.20 31.09
CA SER A 40 14.15 1.54 30.70
C SER A 40 13.95 0.37 29.73
N LYS A 41 12.84 -0.36 29.83
CA LYS A 41 12.51 -1.49 28.95
C LYS A 41 11.06 -1.50 28.54
N ARG A 42 10.82 -1.71 27.27
CA ARG A 42 9.48 -1.81 26.68
C ARG A 42 9.29 -3.17 26.01
N PHE A 43 8.10 -3.72 26.09
CA PHE A 43 7.78 -5.02 25.52
C PHE A 43 6.51 -4.94 24.65
N LEU A 44 6.49 -5.65 23.53
CA LEU A 44 5.37 -5.64 22.58
C LEU A 44 4.04 -6.02 23.24
N ASN A 45 4.03 -7.03 24.11
CA ASN A 45 2.82 -7.48 24.82
C ASN A 45 2.24 -6.44 25.79
N LYS A 46 2.99 -5.43 26.18
CA LYS A 46 2.53 -4.32 27.00
C LYS A 46 1.98 -3.15 26.16
N GLU A 47 2.41 -3.05 24.91
CA GLU A 47 1.96 -2.00 23.96
C GLU A 47 0.76 -2.46 23.11
N VAL A 48 0.64 -3.76 22.85
CA VAL A 48 -0.42 -4.36 22.02
C VAL A 48 -1.03 -5.55 22.76
N SER A 49 -2.23 -5.38 23.31
CA SER A 49 -2.90 -6.37 24.16
C SER A 49 -3.19 -7.71 23.47
N ALA A 50 -3.33 -7.72 22.14
CA ALA A 50 -3.50 -8.94 21.36
C ALA A 50 -2.28 -9.89 21.42
N PHE A 51 -1.10 -9.36 21.72
CA PHE A 51 0.16 -10.12 21.75
C PHE A 51 0.60 -10.50 23.17
N ARG A 52 -0.32 -10.82 24.07
CA ARG A 52 -0.04 -11.11 25.49
C ARG A 52 1.04 -12.17 25.72
N ASN A 53 1.11 -13.15 24.84
CA ASN A 53 2.08 -14.26 24.94
C ASN A 53 3.42 -13.97 24.27
N ILE A 54 3.58 -12.80 23.62
CA ILE A 54 4.75 -12.42 22.84
C ILE A 54 5.58 -11.42 23.64
N LYS A 55 6.71 -11.83 24.15
CA LYS A 55 7.57 -11.04 25.04
C LYS A 55 8.75 -10.38 24.34
N ASN A 56 8.59 -10.00 23.05
CA ASN A 56 9.65 -9.29 22.34
C ASN A 56 9.89 -7.91 22.97
N GLU A 57 11.15 -7.63 23.29
CA GLU A 57 11.61 -6.31 23.74
C GLU A 57 11.58 -5.34 22.57
N LEU A 58 11.20 -4.09 22.84
CA LEU A 58 11.29 -2.98 21.90
C LEU A 58 12.62 -2.27 22.13
N LEU A 59 13.58 -2.52 21.26
CA LEU A 59 14.93 -1.96 21.34
C LEU A 59 14.93 -0.47 20.95
N PRO A 60 15.85 0.34 21.45
CA PRO A 60 16.07 1.68 20.96
C PRO A 60 16.53 1.64 19.50
N TYR A 61 16.16 2.66 18.72
CA TYR A 61 16.62 2.75 17.33
C TYR A 61 18.11 3.09 17.26
N ASP A 62 18.88 2.24 16.63
CA ASP A 62 20.25 2.47 16.22
C ASP A 62 20.51 1.83 14.86
N ALA A 63 20.84 2.67 13.85
CA ALA A 63 20.98 2.19 12.47
C ALA A 63 22.14 1.18 12.31
N LYS A 64 23.25 1.37 13.03
CA LYS A 64 24.40 0.48 12.97
C LYS A 64 24.06 -0.88 13.58
N GLU A 65 23.45 -0.89 14.76
CA GLU A 65 23.00 -2.13 15.42
C GLU A 65 21.98 -2.87 14.56
N ILE A 66 21.05 -2.15 13.92
CA ILE A 66 20.05 -2.75 13.01
C ILE A 66 20.75 -3.49 11.87
N MET A 67 21.71 -2.85 11.20
CA MET A 67 22.45 -3.46 10.09
C MET A 67 23.34 -4.63 10.49
N GLU A 68 23.93 -4.59 11.68
CA GLU A 68 24.78 -5.68 12.20
C GLU A 68 23.96 -6.93 12.59
N ARG A 69 22.72 -6.74 13.04
CA ARG A 69 21.88 -7.81 13.60
C ARG A 69 20.84 -8.37 12.65
N ASN A 70 20.55 -7.70 11.56
CA ASN A 70 19.45 -8.07 10.67
C ASN A 70 19.90 -8.14 9.21
N ASP A 71 19.07 -8.75 8.38
CA ASP A 71 19.31 -8.91 6.95
C ASP A 71 18.39 -7.95 6.13
N VAL A 72 17.33 -7.43 6.75
CA VAL A 72 16.38 -6.48 6.17
C VAL A 72 15.75 -5.61 7.27
N VAL A 73 15.44 -4.35 6.96
CA VAL A 73 14.67 -3.46 7.84
C VAL A 73 13.36 -3.00 7.20
N PHE A 74 12.29 -3.05 7.97
CA PHE A 74 11.00 -2.50 7.61
C PHE A 74 10.72 -1.25 8.43
N PHE A 75 10.40 -0.14 7.74
CA PHE A 75 9.94 1.09 8.39
C PHE A 75 8.41 1.20 8.31
N ALA A 76 7.73 0.97 9.44
CA ALA A 76 6.29 1.16 9.59
C ALA A 76 5.98 2.41 10.43
N VAL A 77 6.51 3.54 10.00
CA VAL A 77 6.50 4.81 10.72
C VAL A 77 5.73 5.90 9.95
N PRO A 78 5.28 6.97 10.61
CA PRO A 78 4.63 8.09 9.93
C PRO A 78 5.54 8.79 8.93
N ALA A 79 4.96 9.39 7.89
CA ALA A 79 5.69 10.25 6.96
C ALA A 79 6.48 11.36 7.67
N GLY A 80 7.64 11.75 7.14
CA GLY A 80 8.59 12.70 7.71
C GLY A 80 9.51 12.09 8.79
N VAL A 81 9.54 10.76 8.91
CA VAL A 81 10.44 10.03 9.82
C VAL A 81 11.56 9.35 9.05
N THR A 82 11.23 8.56 8.00
CA THR A 82 12.24 7.82 7.24
C THR A 82 13.15 8.72 6.44
N SER A 83 12.68 9.89 5.98
CA SER A 83 13.53 10.93 5.38
C SER A 83 14.69 11.42 6.25
N LYS A 84 14.66 11.12 7.54
CA LYS A 84 15.73 11.44 8.51
C LYS A 84 16.56 10.23 8.93
N LEU A 85 16.07 9.02 8.64
CA LEU A 85 16.65 7.77 9.13
C LEU A 85 17.28 6.93 8.02
N ALA A 86 16.96 7.20 6.76
CA ALA A 86 17.29 6.36 5.62
C ALA A 86 18.78 6.40 5.21
N ALA A 87 19.43 7.54 5.36
CA ALA A 87 20.80 7.76 4.85
C ALA A 87 21.82 6.65 5.21
N PRO A 88 21.92 6.16 6.45
CA PRO A 88 22.86 5.10 6.78
C PRO A 88 22.62 3.79 6.01
N PHE A 89 21.35 3.44 5.76
CA PHE A 89 20.98 2.21 5.05
C PHE A 89 21.27 2.33 3.56
N ILE A 90 20.94 3.48 2.95
CA ILE A 90 21.22 3.77 1.53
C ILE A 90 22.74 3.75 1.28
N GLN A 91 23.53 4.39 2.15
CA GLN A 91 24.99 4.45 2.04
C GLN A 91 25.68 3.09 2.15
N ASN A 92 25.05 2.14 2.84
CA ASN A 92 25.58 0.78 3.02
C ASN A 92 24.87 -0.26 2.13
N ASP A 93 24.04 0.18 1.18
CA ASP A 93 23.23 -0.70 0.31
C ASP A 93 22.46 -1.78 1.10
N PHE A 94 21.98 -1.41 2.30
CA PHE A 94 21.29 -2.32 3.19
C PHE A 94 19.80 -2.42 2.82
N PRO A 95 19.21 -3.64 2.77
CA PRO A 95 17.83 -3.84 2.34
C PRO A 95 16.81 -3.16 3.24
N VAL A 96 16.01 -2.25 2.66
CA VAL A 96 14.96 -1.47 3.32
C VAL A 96 13.64 -1.63 2.60
N ILE A 97 12.58 -1.92 3.36
CA ILE A 97 11.20 -1.83 2.88
C ILE A 97 10.50 -0.71 3.66
N ASP A 98 10.25 0.41 3.00
CA ASP A 98 9.68 1.60 3.64
C ASP A 98 8.18 1.75 3.37
N LEU A 99 7.36 1.54 4.40
CA LEU A 99 5.91 1.71 4.34
C LEU A 99 5.47 3.17 4.52
N SER A 100 6.41 4.10 4.81
CA SER A 100 6.09 5.52 4.92
C SER A 100 5.84 6.15 3.55
N GLY A 101 5.46 7.44 3.54
CA GLY A 101 5.29 8.18 2.29
C GLY A 101 6.56 8.84 1.75
N ASP A 102 7.67 8.79 2.49
CA ASP A 102 8.79 9.70 2.33
C ASP A 102 9.60 9.48 1.03
N PHE A 103 9.63 8.26 0.52
CA PHE A 103 10.40 7.86 -0.67
C PHE A 103 9.54 7.49 -1.90
N ARG A 104 8.21 7.67 -1.81
CA ARG A 104 7.31 7.31 -2.91
C ARG A 104 7.37 8.25 -4.09
N LEU A 105 7.56 9.56 -3.82
CA LEU A 105 7.64 10.61 -4.84
C LEU A 105 9.09 10.91 -5.17
N LYS A 106 9.41 10.99 -6.47
CA LYS A 106 10.75 11.29 -6.95
C LYS A 106 11.07 12.78 -6.99
N ASP A 107 10.04 13.64 -7.02
CA ASP A 107 10.21 15.09 -6.94
C ASP A 107 10.06 15.57 -5.49
N PRO A 108 11.12 16.11 -4.86
CA PRO A 108 11.07 16.68 -3.52
C PRO A 108 10.00 17.77 -3.37
N LYS A 109 9.79 18.61 -4.39
CA LYS A 109 8.80 19.69 -4.35
C LYS A 109 7.38 19.17 -4.32
N GLU A 110 7.09 18.12 -5.07
CA GLU A 110 5.76 17.46 -5.00
C GLU A 110 5.55 16.81 -3.62
N TYR A 111 6.56 16.18 -3.05
CA TYR A 111 6.46 15.65 -1.68
C TYR A 111 6.13 16.79 -0.68
N GLU A 112 6.89 17.87 -0.68
CA GLU A 112 6.68 19.01 0.23
C GLU A 112 5.31 19.65 0.05
N LYS A 113 4.85 19.78 -1.19
CA LYS A 113 3.53 20.32 -1.54
C LYS A 113 2.39 19.48 -0.96
N TRP A 114 2.49 18.14 -1.04
CA TRP A 114 1.39 17.25 -0.67
C TRP A 114 1.46 16.74 0.77
N TYR A 115 2.64 16.44 1.28
CA TYR A 115 2.84 15.96 2.66
C TYR A 115 3.02 17.08 3.67
N LYS A 116 3.33 18.32 3.23
CA LYS A 116 3.60 19.49 4.09
C LYS A 116 4.76 19.22 5.07
N LYS A 117 5.78 18.53 4.60
CA LYS A 117 6.98 18.13 5.36
C LYS A 117 8.21 18.26 4.49
N PRO A 118 9.41 18.44 5.07
CA PRO A 118 10.66 18.40 4.31
C PRO A 118 10.82 17.04 3.62
N ALA A 119 11.20 17.06 2.35
CA ALA A 119 11.53 15.87 1.58
C ALA A 119 12.89 15.28 2.00
N ALA A 120 13.12 14.02 1.65
CA ALA A 120 14.46 13.44 1.65
C ALA A 120 15.34 14.11 0.56
N PRO A 121 16.68 14.09 0.70
CA PRO A 121 17.59 14.54 -0.35
C PRO A 121 17.30 13.86 -1.69
N LYS A 122 17.49 14.61 -2.79
CA LYS A 122 17.16 14.11 -4.13
C LYS A 122 17.95 12.84 -4.47
N GLU A 123 19.23 12.81 -4.10
CA GLU A 123 20.11 11.67 -4.32
C GLU A 123 19.61 10.40 -3.61
N GLU A 124 19.05 10.54 -2.42
CA GLU A 124 18.46 9.42 -1.68
C GLU A 124 17.13 8.96 -2.31
N LEU A 125 16.30 9.90 -2.81
CA LEU A 125 15.08 9.57 -3.55
C LEU A 125 15.41 8.82 -4.85
N GLU A 126 16.47 9.20 -5.56
CA GLU A 126 16.92 8.52 -6.77
C GLU A 126 17.45 7.11 -6.49
N ALA A 127 18.11 6.90 -5.34
CA ALA A 127 18.59 5.59 -4.89
C ALA A 127 17.50 4.61 -4.46
N SER A 128 16.24 5.03 -4.38
CA SER A 128 15.11 4.17 -4.03
C SER A 128 14.32 3.70 -5.24
N CYS A 129 13.66 2.53 -5.17
CA CYS A 129 12.68 2.10 -6.15
C CYS A 129 11.25 2.12 -5.57
N TYR A 130 10.25 2.15 -6.44
CA TYR A 130 8.84 2.08 -6.06
C TYR A 130 8.34 0.63 -6.13
N GLY A 131 7.95 0.08 -5.00
CA GLY A 131 7.63 -1.33 -4.84
C GLY A 131 6.16 -1.68 -5.08
N LEU A 132 5.60 -1.40 -6.28
CA LEU A 132 4.32 -1.99 -6.68
C LEU A 132 4.59 -3.41 -7.22
N ALA A 133 4.65 -4.38 -6.32
CA ALA A 133 5.19 -5.72 -6.54
C ALA A 133 4.56 -6.48 -7.72
N ASP A 134 3.28 -6.22 -8.06
CA ASP A 134 2.63 -6.87 -9.18
C ASP A 134 3.13 -6.35 -10.56
N PHE A 135 3.83 -5.22 -10.60
CA PHE A 135 4.36 -4.63 -11.84
C PHE A 135 5.88 -4.48 -11.86
N TYR A 136 6.50 -4.22 -10.72
CA TYR A 136 7.92 -3.91 -10.64
C TYR A 136 8.62 -4.86 -9.68
N LYS A 137 9.71 -5.47 -10.13
CA LYS A 137 10.66 -6.12 -9.24
C LYS A 137 11.62 -5.07 -8.69
N PRO A 138 11.99 -5.15 -7.41
CA PRO A 138 12.96 -4.24 -6.83
C PRO A 138 14.31 -4.33 -7.53
N ASP A 139 14.84 -3.18 -7.95
CA ASP A 139 16.14 -3.02 -8.61
C ASP A 139 17.17 -2.27 -7.75
N THR A 140 16.76 -1.83 -6.56
CA THR A 140 17.62 -1.22 -5.53
C THR A 140 17.33 -1.83 -4.17
N SER A 141 18.23 -1.63 -3.21
CA SER A 141 18.07 -2.09 -1.82
C SER A 141 17.04 -1.28 -1.03
N TYR A 142 16.71 -0.05 -1.44
CA TYR A 142 15.71 0.78 -0.78
C TYR A 142 14.38 0.79 -1.54
N ILE A 143 13.37 0.13 -0.99
CA ILE A 143 12.08 -0.09 -1.63
C ILE A 143 11.00 0.75 -0.95
N ALA A 144 10.47 1.75 -1.65
CA ALA A 144 9.34 2.55 -1.22
C ALA A 144 8.03 1.80 -1.48
N ASN A 145 7.44 1.24 -0.42
CA ASN A 145 6.20 0.48 -0.50
C ASN A 145 5.00 1.40 -0.76
N PRO A 146 4.11 1.09 -1.72
CA PRO A 146 2.98 1.94 -2.09
C PRO A 146 2.02 2.29 -0.96
N GLY A 147 1.32 3.41 -1.10
CA GLY A 147 0.19 3.75 -0.27
C GLY A 147 -1.03 2.89 -0.58
N CYS A 148 -1.89 2.66 0.43
CA CYS A 148 -3.02 1.74 0.30
C CYS A 148 -4.03 2.15 -0.79
N TYR A 149 -4.41 3.43 -0.86
CA TYR A 149 -5.26 3.92 -1.95
C TYR A 149 -4.54 3.87 -3.30
N ALA A 150 -3.23 4.14 -3.32
CA ALA A 150 -2.45 4.06 -4.55
C ALA A 150 -2.43 2.64 -5.09
N THR A 151 -2.19 1.64 -4.23
CA THR A 151 -2.23 0.22 -4.63
C THR A 151 -3.57 -0.15 -5.27
N ALA A 152 -4.70 0.09 -4.60
CA ALA A 152 -6.01 -0.27 -5.13
C ALA A 152 -6.32 0.45 -6.44
N THR A 153 -6.00 1.74 -6.51
CA THR A 153 -6.31 2.58 -7.67
C THR A 153 -5.45 2.23 -8.87
N ILE A 154 -4.14 2.09 -8.68
CA ILE A 154 -3.22 1.78 -9.78
C ILE A 154 -3.50 0.38 -10.36
N LEU A 155 -3.72 -0.62 -9.49
CA LEU A 155 -4.09 -1.96 -9.94
C LEU A 155 -5.43 -1.95 -10.70
N GLY A 156 -6.40 -1.16 -10.26
CA GLY A 156 -7.67 -1.03 -10.99
C GLY A 156 -7.54 -0.35 -12.35
N ILE A 157 -6.64 0.64 -12.51
CA ILE A 157 -6.52 1.45 -13.73
C ILE A 157 -5.53 0.85 -14.74
N ALA A 158 -4.49 0.17 -14.29
CA ALA A 158 -3.36 -0.24 -15.13
C ALA A 158 -3.76 -0.89 -16.47
N PRO A 159 -4.71 -1.87 -16.54
CA PRO A 159 -5.10 -2.44 -17.82
C PRO A 159 -5.76 -1.44 -18.78
N LEU A 160 -6.48 -0.45 -18.27
CA LEU A 160 -7.11 0.58 -19.09
C LEU A 160 -6.09 1.44 -19.84
N LEU A 161 -4.97 1.77 -19.17
CA LEU A 161 -3.88 2.57 -19.76
C LEU A 161 -2.96 1.72 -20.62
N LEU A 162 -2.50 0.57 -20.13
CA LEU A 162 -1.60 -0.32 -20.87
C LEU A 162 -2.19 -0.83 -22.19
N LYS A 163 -3.52 -0.87 -22.30
CA LYS A 163 -4.24 -1.25 -23.52
C LYS A 163 -4.84 -0.05 -24.26
N HIS A 164 -4.56 1.17 -23.82
CA HIS A 164 -5.05 2.44 -24.40
C HIS A 164 -6.56 2.45 -24.64
N LEU A 165 -7.34 1.95 -23.67
CA LEU A 165 -8.78 1.73 -23.80
C LEU A 165 -9.63 2.97 -23.52
N ILE A 166 -9.11 3.99 -22.84
CA ILE A 166 -9.91 5.08 -22.28
C ILE A 166 -9.50 6.46 -22.82
N LYS A 167 -10.43 7.41 -22.72
CA LYS A 167 -10.15 8.84 -22.80
C LYS A 167 -9.51 9.27 -21.48
N LEU A 168 -8.28 9.78 -21.52
CA LEU A 168 -7.47 10.06 -20.34
C LEU A 168 -8.05 11.14 -19.42
N ASP A 169 -8.80 12.08 -20.00
CA ASP A 169 -9.51 13.17 -19.31
C ASP A 169 -10.84 12.75 -18.63
N SER A 170 -11.27 11.49 -18.83
CA SER A 170 -12.52 10.97 -18.31
C SER A 170 -12.38 10.18 -17.00
N LEU A 171 -11.15 10.03 -16.48
CA LEU A 171 -10.84 9.13 -15.37
C LEU A 171 -11.30 9.71 -14.02
N ILE A 172 -12.23 9.00 -13.38
CA ILE A 172 -12.78 9.34 -12.07
C ILE A 172 -12.58 8.15 -11.13
N VAL A 173 -12.09 8.40 -9.93
CA VAL A 173 -11.92 7.41 -8.86
C VAL A 173 -12.67 7.86 -7.62
N ASP A 174 -13.62 7.04 -7.18
CA ASP A 174 -14.33 7.19 -5.92
C ASP A 174 -13.89 6.05 -4.97
N ALA A 175 -13.00 6.37 -4.04
CA ALA A 175 -12.37 5.39 -3.17
C ALA A 175 -12.92 5.47 -1.74
N LYS A 176 -13.35 4.31 -1.22
CA LYS A 176 -13.85 4.14 0.14
C LYS A 176 -12.83 3.37 0.97
N SER A 177 -12.61 3.80 2.21
CA SER A 177 -11.67 3.15 3.14
C SER A 177 -12.28 2.93 4.50
N GLY A 178 -11.94 1.79 5.10
CA GLY A 178 -12.14 1.57 6.53
C GLY A 178 -11.24 2.48 7.38
N VAL A 179 -11.65 2.69 8.61
CA VAL A 179 -11.05 3.68 9.55
C VAL A 179 -9.60 3.36 9.96
N SER A 180 -9.17 2.10 9.87
CA SER A 180 -7.78 1.73 10.16
C SER A 180 -6.76 2.42 9.24
N GLY A 181 -7.19 2.89 8.05
CA GLY A 181 -6.37 3.68 7.13
C GLY A 181 -5.92 5.03 7.70
N SER A 182 -6.62 5.57 8.69
CA SER A 182 -6.25 6.79 9.40
C SER A 182 -5.13 6.59 10.43
N GLY A 183 -4.72 5.36 10.67
CA GLY A 183 -3.72 4.99 11.67
C GLY A 183 -4.26 4.98 13.11
N LYS A 184 -3.36 4.73 14.07
CA LYS A 184 -3.71 4.56 15.50
C LYS A 184 -3.94 5.88 16.24
N LYS A 185 -3.43 7.00 15.70
CA LYS A 185 -3.59 8.32 16.33
C LYS A 185 -5.06 8.74 16.25
N LEU A 186 -5.63 9.12 17.40
CA LEU A 186 -6.99 9.64 17.47
C LEU A 186 -7.12 10.95 16.69
N THR A 187 -8.15 11.02 15.88
CA THR A 187 -8.56 12.22 15.15
C THR A 187 -10.06 12.40 15.31
N GLU A 188 -10.58 13.59 15.10
CA GLU A 188 -12.02 13.88 15.17
C GLU A 188 -12.82 12.90 14.28
N ASN A 189 -12.37 12.70 13.04
CA ASN A 189 -13.03 11.80 12.07
C ASN A 189 -12.94 10.31 12.42
N SER A 190 -12.08 9.89 13.34
CA SER A 190 -11.93 8.50 13.77
C SER A 190 -12.64 8.20 15.09
N HIS A 191 -13.30 9.18 15.72
CA HIS A 191 -14.13 8.95 16.90
C HIS A 191 -15.35 8.10 16.56
N TYR A 192 -15.62 7.09 17.37
CA TYR A 192 -16.72 6.15 17.13
C TYR A 192 -18.07 6.84 16.87
N PRO A 193 -18.53 7.84 17.66
CA PRO A 193 -19.81 8.51 17.39
C PRO A 193 -19.83 9.32 16.08
N VAL A 194 -18.66 9.71 15.55
CA VAL A 194 -18.56 10.48 14.30
C VAL A 194 -18.62 9.57 13.09
N ILE A 195 -17.96 8.40 13.16
CA ILE A 195 -17.84 7.51 12.01
C ILE A 195 -18.90 6.40 11.99
N ASN A 196 -19.46 6.02 13.13
CA ASN A 196 -20.46 4.97 13.17
C ASN A 196 -21.74 5.39 12.42
N GLU A 197 -22.28 4.52 11.57
CA GLU A 197 -23.47 4.78 10.75
C GLU A 197 -23.31 5.99 9.81
N ASN A 198 -22.08 6.36 9.44
CA ASN A 198 -21.76 7.54 8.66
C ASN A 198 -20.77 7.23 7.51
N ALA A 199 -20.88 7.97 6.41
CA ALA A 199 -19.91 8.00 5.33
C ALA A 199 -19.34 9.42 5.23
N LEU A 200 -18.04 9.57 5.47
CA LEU A 200 -17.41 10.87 5.62
C LEU A 200 -16.43 11.14 4.48
N LEU A 201 -16.80 12.09 3.61
CA LEU A 201 -15.93 12.55 2.53
C LEU A 201 -14.78 13.39 3.10
N TYR A 202 -13.55 13.14 2.63
CA TYR A 202 -12.39 13.92 3.05
C TYR A 202 -11.36 14.05 1.93
N LYS A 203 -10.56 15.10 1.95
CA LYS A 203 -9.43 15.35 1.03
C LYS A 203 -9.73 15.14 -0.47
N ILE A 204 -10.90 15.57 -0.94
CA ILE A 204 -11.24 15.52 -2.37
C ILE A 204 -10.14 16.25 -3.16
N ASN A 205 -9.56 15.60 -4.17
CA ASN A 205 -8.46 16.08 -5.01
C ASN A 205 -7.25 16.66 -4.25
N SER A 206 -7.17 16.45 -2.93
CA SER A 206 -6.09 16.94 -2.07
C SER A 206 -5.44 15.85 -1.24
N HIS A 207 -5.73 14.58 -1.55
CA HIS A 207 -5.13 13.44 -0.87
C HIS A 207 -3.68 13.22 -1.34
N GLN A 208 -2.76 12.99 -0.39
CA GLN A 208 -1.33 12.82 -0.65
C GLN A 208 -0.97 11.63 -1.57
N HIS A 209 -1.90 10.71 -1.82
CA HIS A 209 -1.70 9.63 -2.79
C HIS A 209 -1.98 10.05 -4.24
N VAL A 210 -2.58 11.22 -4.50
CA VAL A 210 -2.84 11.69 -5.87
C VAL A 210 -1.56 11.81 -6.70
N PRO A 211 -0.50 12.52 -6.25
CA PRO A 211 0.75 12.61 -7.01
C PRO A 211 1.45 11.25 -7.14
N GLU A 212 1.35 10.38 -6.13
CA GLU A 212 1.88 9.03 -6.16
C GLU A 212 1.20 8.19 -7.25
N ILE A 213 -0.14 8.23 -7.31
CA ILE A 213 -0.92 7.55 -8.35
C ILE A 213 -0.52 8.08 -9.73
N LEU A 214 -0.57 9.38 -9.95
CA LEU A 214 -0.23 9.99 -11.24
C LEU A 214 1.20 9.68 -11.68
N GLN A 215 2.18 9.73 -10.76
CA GLN A 215 3.56 9.37 -11.07
C GLN A 215 3.67 7.94 -11.61
N GLN A 216 2.90 7.00 -11.07
CA GLN A 216 2.94 5.61 -11.54
C GLN A 216 2.09 5.40 -12.80
N LEU A 217 0.92 6.04 -12.92
CA LEU A 217 0.09 5.94 -14.12
C LEU A 217 0.81 6.47 -15.35
N LYS A 218 1.63 7.52 -15.22
CA LYS A 218 2.49 8.04 -16.31
C LYS A 218 3.52 7.04 -16.84
N LYS A 219 3.85 5.99 -16.09
CA LYS A 219 4.69 4.90 -16.59
C LYS A 219 3.92 3.94 -17.52
N PHE A 220 2.60 3.88 -17.39
CA PHE A 220 1.72 3.07 -18.24
C PHE A 220 1.24 3.84 -19.47
N ASP A 221 0.95 5.14 -19.30
CA ASP A 221 0.62 6.06 -20.39
C ASP A 221 1.10 7.47 -20.02
N SER A 222 2.12 7.95 -20.72
CA SER A 222 2.79 9.23 -20.42
C SER A 222 1.91 10.47 -20.65
N GLU A 223 0.82 10.34 -21.43
CA GLU A 223 -0.10 11.43 -21.76
C GLU A 223 -1.12 11.70 -20.64
N ILE A 224 -1.23 10.84 -19.61
CA ILE A 224 -2.13 11.09 -18.51
C ILE A 224 -1.64 12.26 -17.64
N GLU A 225 -2.45 13.30 -17.48
CA GLU A 225 -2.09 14.50 -16.71
C GLU A 225 -2.83 14.61 -15.37
N ALA A 226 -4.05 14.09 -15.31
CA ALA A 226 -4.91 14.24 -14.14
C ALA A 226 -5.90 13.07 -13.97
N LEU A 227 -6.44 12.95 -12.77
CA LEU A 227 -7.61 12.14 -12.48
C LEU A 227 -8.47 12.87 -11.44
N GLN A 228 -9.79 12.68 -11.49
CA GLN A 228 -10.66 13.05 -10.38
C GLN A 228 -10.52 12.00 -9.29
N PHE A 229 -10.18 12.42 -8.06
CA PHE A 229 -9.97 11.50 -6.94
C PHE A 229 -10.73 11.94 -5.69
N SER A 230 -11.69 11.14 -5.27
CA SER A 230 -12.43 11.34 -4.02
C SER A 230 -12.18 10.20 -3.04
N THR A 231 -12.10 10.54 -1.76
CA THR A 231 -11.89 9.59 -0.68
C THR A 231 -12.99 9.70 0.37
N THR A 232 -13.53 8.56 0.79
CA THR A 232 -14.59 8.47 1.79
C THR A 232 -14.18 7.49 2.88
N LEU A 233 -14.27 7.90 4.14
CA LEU A 233 -14.23 6.96 5.28
C LEU A 233 -15.61 6.34 5.44
N ILE A 234 -15.65 5.04 5.62
CA ILE A 234 -16.87 4.26 5.89
C ILE A 234 -16.72 3.50 7.22
N PRO A 235 -17.84 3.13 7.88
CA PRO A 235 -17.85 2.58 9.23
C PRO A 235 -17.48 1.08 9.25
N VAL A 236 -16.36 0.73 8.61
CA VAL A 236 -15.72 -0.58 8.69
C VAL A 236 -14.29 -0.43 9.17
N THR A 237 -13.73 -1.45 9.79
CA THR A 237 -12.36 -1.36 10.32
C THR A 237 -11.33 -1.42 9.20
N ARG A 238 -11.43 -2.42 8.30
CA ARG A 238 -10.45 -2.73 7.26
C ARG A 238 -11.08 -2.76 5.88
N GLY A 239 -10.29 -2.47 4.88
CA GLY A 239 -10.58 -2.60 3.47
C GLY A 239 -10.61 -1.27 2.73
N ILE A 240 -10.23 -1.32 1.47
CA ILE A 240 -10.40 -0.24 0.50
C ILE A 240 -11.16 -0.79 -0.69
N MET A 241 -12.15 -0.03 -1.15
CA MET A 241 -12.83 -0.24 -2.41
C MET A 241 -12.63 1.01 -3.26
N ALA A 242 -11.89 0.90 -4.35
CA ALA A 242 -11.75 1.94 -5.36
C ALA A 242 -12.71 1.66 -6.52
N THR A 243 -13.72 2.50 -6.68
CA THR A 243 -14.62 2.47 -7.83
C THR A 243 -14.11 3.47 -8.87
N ILE A 244 -13.80 2.98 -10.05
CA ILE A 244 -13.16 3.72 -11.13
C ILE A 244 -14.13 3.81 -12.29
N TYR A 245 -14.31 5.01 -12.80
CA TYR A 245 -15.15 5.28 -13.98
C TYR A 245 -14.31 5.92 -15.06
N ALA A 246 -14.53 5.50 -16.32
CA ALA A 246 -13.89 6.10 -17.48
C ALA A 246 -14.78 5.95 -18.74
N LYS A 247 -14.50 6.77 -19.74
CA LYS A 247 -15.09 6.61 -21.07
C LYS A 247 -14.14 5.88 -21.99
N PRO A 248 -14.61 4.93 -22.83
CA PRO A 248 -13.75 4.29 -23.81
C PRO A 248 -13.20 5.32 -24.80
N LYS A 249 -11.94 5.12 -25.26
CA LYS A 249 -11.29 5.97 -26.26
C LYS A 249 -12.08 5.97 -27.56
N ASP A 250 -12.50 4.80 -27.99
CA ASP A 250 -13.43 4.57 -29.07
C ASP A 250 -14.64 3.82 -28.52
N ALA A 251 -15.81 4.44 -28.59
CA ALA A 251 -17.05 3.85 -28.08
C ALA A 251 -17.71 2.92 -29.13
N ASP A 252 -17.37 3.09 -30.40
CA ASP A 252 -17.89 2.26 -31.47
C ASP A 252 -17.14 0.90 -31.49
N GLY A 253 -17.89 -0.18 -31.26
CA GLY A 253 -17.33 -1.53 -31.15
C GLY A 253 -16.67 -1.87 -29.80
N PHE A 254 -16.66 -0.97 -28.82
CA PHE A 254 -16.21 -1.31 -27.47
C PHE A 254 -17.23 -2.21 -26.76
N SER A 255 -16.74 -3.24 -26.08
CA SER A 255 -17.59 -4.21 -25.41
C SER A 255 -17.04 -4.64 -24.06
N LEU A 256 -17.90 -5.21 -23.22
CA LEU A 256 -17.49 -5.85 -21.96
C LEU A 256 -16.43 -6.95 -22.21
N GLU A 257 -16.53 -7.68 -23.31
CA GLU A 257 -15.57 -8.74 -23.66
C GLU A 257 -14.17 -8.16 -23.91
N THR A 258 -14.09 -7.04 -24.64
CA THR A 258 -12.82 -6.31 -24.85
C THR A 258 -12.19 -5.91 -23.52
N LEU A 259 -13.01 -5.42 -22.58
CA LEU A 259 -12.57 -5.00 -21.25
C LEU A 259 -12.08 -6.21 -20.44
N LYS A 260 -12.86 -7.28 -20.34
CA LYS A 260 -12.48 -8.52 -19.63
C LYS A 260 -11.17 -9.12 -20.15
N LYS A 261 -11.02 -9.17 -21.48
CA LYS A 261 -9.80 -9.67 -22.15
C LYS A 261 -8.58 -8.84 -21.74
N ALA A 262 -8.68 -7.51 -21.72
CA ALA A 262 -7.58 -6.64 -21.33
C ALA A 262 -7.11 -6.91 -19.88
N TYR A 263 -8.05 -7.07 -18.94
CA TYR A 263 -7.73 -7.39 -17.56
C TYR A 263 -7.13 -8.79 -17.40
N ALA A 264 -7.69 -9.80 -18.08
CA ALA A 264 -7.17 -11.15 -18.07
C ALA A 264 -5.72 -11.23 -18.62
N GLU A 265 -5.42 -10.51 -19.69
CA GLU A 265 -4.08 -10.47 -20.28
C GLU A 265 -3.06 -9.79 -19.37
N VAL A 266 -3.39 -8.62 -18.81
CA VAL A 266 -2.47 -7.84 -17.95
C VAL A 266 -2.17 -8.56 -16.65
N TYR A 267 -3.17 -9.22 -16.07
CA TYR A 267 -3.01 -9.92 -14.79
C TYR A 267 -2.73 -11.42 -14.92
N HIS A 268 -2.50 -11.91 -16.14
CA HIS A 268 -2.09 -13.30 -16.34
C HIS A 268 -0.82 -13.63 -15.55
N GLY A 269 -0.89 -14.65 -14.69
CA GLY A 269 0.24 -15.08 -13.85
C GLY A 269 0.54 -14.20 -12.62
N LYS A 270 -0.20 -13.13 -12.35
CA LYS A 270 -0.07 -12.29 -11.17
C LYS A 270 -0.83 -12.93 -10.00
N LYS A 271 -0.11 -13.56 -9.07
CA LYS A 271 -0.71 -14.40 -8.02
C LYS A 271 -1.52 -13.61 -6.98
N CYS A 272 -1.21 -12.32 -6.81
CA CYS A 272 -1.87 -11.46 -5.81
C CYS A 272 -3.03 -10.63 -6.39
N VAL A 273 -3.29 -10.68 -7.71
CA VAL A 273 -4.41 -9.98 -8.35
C VAL A 273 -5.39 -11.00 -8.93
N ARG A 274 -6.66 -10.92 -8.50
CA ARG A 274 -7.73 -11.81 -8.96
C ARG A 274 -8.76 -11.00 -9.74
N VAL A 275 -8.85 -11.25 -11.04
CA VAL A 275 -9.89 -10.66 -11.89
C VAL A 275 -11.11 -11.57 -11.86
N LEU A 276 -12.26 -11.04 -11.46
CA LEU A 276 -13.50 -11.81 -11.36
C LEU A 276 -14.09 -12.04 -12.76
N GLU A 277 -14.52 -13.26 -13.03
CA GLU A 277 -15.22 -13.60 -14.27
C GLU A 277 -16.60 -12.92 -14.34
N GLU A 278 -17.29 -12.84 -13.17
CA GLU A 278 -18.61 -12.24 -13.02
C GLU A 278 -18.73 -11.49 -11.69
N GLY A 279 -19.58 -10.45 -11.68
CA GLY A 279 -19.89 -9.69 -10.47
C GLY A 279 -18.81 -8.70 -10.05
N PHE A 280 -18.91 -8.24 -8.81
CA PHE A 280 -18.00 -7.27 -8.21
C PHE A 280 -17.50 -7.74 -6.84
N PRO A 281 -16.22 -7.48 -6.53
CA PRO A 281 -15.65 -7.85 -5.25
C PRO A 281 -16.21 -7.00 -4.11
N GLN A 282 -16.22 -7.59 -2.92
CA GLN A 282 -16.59 -6.94 -1.66
C GLN A 282 -15.35 -6.83 -0.76
N ILE A 283 -15.39 -5.87 0.18
CA ILE A 283 -14.29 -5.66 1.13
C ILE A 283 -14.00 -6.94 1.94
N LYS A 284 -15.02 -7.72 2.30
CA LYS A 284 -14.86 -8.97 3.06
C LYS A 284 -14.14 -10.07 2.28
N ASP A 285 -14.19 -10.04 0.95
CA ASP A 285 -13.59 -11.09 0.11
C ASP A 285 -12.05 -11.10 0.18
N VAL A 286 -11.45 -10.00 0.62
CA VAL A 286 -9.99 -9.81 0.67
C VAL A 286 -9.42 -9.53 2.05
N GLN A 287 -10.27 -9.37 3.09
CA GLN A 287 -9.80 -9.03 4.43
C GLN A 287 -8.79 -10.04 4.96
N TYR A 288 -7.70 -9.55 5.56
CA TYR A 288 -6.57 -10.30 6.09
C TYR A 288 -5.77 -11.10 5.05
N SER A 289 -6.00 -10.92 3.75
CA SER A 289 -5.24 -11.54 2.66
C SER A 289 -4.45 -10.51 1.85
N ASN A 290 -3.45 -10.99 1.07
CA ASN A 290 -2.67 -10.13 0.17
C ASN A 290 -3.27 -10.04 -1.23
N TYR A 291 -4.57 -10.26 -1.37
CA TYR A 291 -5.24 -10.18 -2.67
C TYR A 291 -5.74 -8.77 -2.98
N CYS A 292 -5.70 -8.46 -4.27
CA CYS A 292 -6.48 -7.40 -4.89
C CYS A 292 -7.50 -8.05 -5.82
N ASP A 293 -8.78 -7.91 -5.52
CA ASP A 293 -9.87 -8.42 -6.35
C ASP A 293 -10.41 -7.31 -7.24
N ILE A 294 -10.60 -7.62 -8.52
CA ILE A 294 -11.04 -6.65 -9.52
C ILE A 294 -12.25 -7.19 -10.29
N GLY A 295 -13.33 -6.42 -10.31
CA GLY A 295 -14.50 -6.63 -11.16
C GLY A 295 -14.67 -5.50 -12.15
N VAL A 296 -15.16 -5.80 -13.36
CA VAL A 296 -15.32 -4.84 -14.44
C VAL A 296 -16.71 -4.90 -15.07
N ALA A 297 -17.22 -3.75 -15.50
CA ALA A 297 -18.46 -3.64 -16.27
C ALA A 297 -18.34 -2.56 -17.34
N TYR A 298 -19.18 -2.68 -18.35
CA TYR A 298 -19.40 -1.67 -19.38
C TYR A 298 -20.90 -1.44 -19.56
N ASP A 299 -21.32 -0.20 -19.41
CA ASP A 299 -22.69 0.20 -19.69
C ASP A 299 -22.80 0.77 -21.11
N GLU A 300 -23.49 0.04 -21.98
CA GLU A 300 -23.66 0.42 -23.38
C GLU A 300 -24.50 1.68 -23.56
N LEU A 301 -25.42 1.97 -22.65
CA LEU A 301 -26.29 3.14 -22.76
C LEU A 301 -25.51 4.43 -22.47
N SER A 302 -24.82 4.48 -21.34
CA SER A 302 -24.03 5.65 -20.95
C SER A 302 -22.61 5.64 -21.55
N LYS A 303 -22.19 4.56 -22.23
CA LYS A 303 -20.84 4.35 -22.73
C LYS A 303 -19.81 4.56 -21.60
N THR A 304 -20.04 3.92 -20.46
CA THR A 304 -19.18 4.06 -19.29
C THR A 304 -18.58 2.73 -18.86
N ILE A 305 -17.26 2.73 -18.71
CA ILE A 305 -16.50 1.67 -18.07
C ILE A 305 -16.57 1.87 -16.57
N SER A 306 -16.85 0.80 -15.83
CA SER A 306 -16.77 0.76 -14.37
C SER A 306 -15.81 -0.35 -13.94
N VAL A 307 -14.87 -0.02 -13.07
CA VAL A 307 -13.93 -0.99 -12.48
C VAL A 307 -14.03 -0.86 -10.96
N VAL A 308 -14.14 -1.99 -10.28
CA VAL A 308 -14.12 -2.05 -8.82
C VAL A 308 -12.89 -2.84 -8.39
N SER A 309 -11.96 -2.18 -7.72
CA SER A 309 -10.72 -2.76 -7.17
C SER A 309 -10.78 -2.75 -5.65
N VAL A 310 -10.60 -3.91 -5.03
CA VAL A 310 -10.77 -4.09 -3.58
C VAL A 310 -9.56 -4.76 -2.95
N ILE A 311 -9.07 -4.20 -1.84
CA ILE A 311 -7.94 -4.72 -1.08
C ILE A 311 -8.17 -4.62 0.44
N ASP A 312 -7.45 -5.42 1.23
CA ASP A 312 -7.23 -5.08 2.65
C ASP A 312 -6.16 -3.97 2.73
N ASN A 313 -6.54 -2.82 3.28
CA ASN A 313 -5.65 -1.65 3.36
C ASN A 313 -4.43 -1.85 4.27
N LEU A 314 -4.47 -2.80 5.21
CA LEU A 314 -3.33 -3.11 6.09
C LEU A 314 -2.48 -4.27 5.57
N VAL A 315 -3.01 -5.12 4.68
CA VAL A 315 -2.28 -6.24 4.08
C VAL A 315 -1.79 -5.86 2.68
N LYS A 316 -2.58 -6.04 1.63
CA LYS A 316 -2.18 -5.68 0.25
C LYS A 316 -1.89 -4.18 0.11
N GLY A 317 -2.58 -3.33 0.88
CA GLY A 317 -2.33 -1.90 0.90
C GLY A 317 -1.13 -1.44 1.73
N ALA A 318 -0.47 -2.34 2.49
CA ALA A 318 0.63 -1.99 3.40
C ALA A 318 1.57 -3.17 3.68
N ALA A 319 1.33 -3.91 4.77
CA ALA A 319 2.24 -4.90 5.33
C ALA A 319 2.43 -6.12 4.41
N GLY A 320 1.38 -6.62 3.78
CA GLY A 320 1.48 -7.77 2.88
C GLY A 320 2.26 -7.44 1.61
N GLN A 321 2.03 -6.27 1.01
CA GLN A 321 2.82 -5.82 -0.14
C GLN A 321 4.29 -5.57 0.26
N ALA A 322 4.55 -5.10 1.47
CA ALA A 322 5.91 -4.95 1.97
C ALA A 322 6.64 -6.30 2.08
N VAL A 323 5.95 -7.35 2.54
CA VAL A 323 6.50 -8.71 2.56
C VAL A 323 6.63 -9.28 1.15
N GLN A 324 5.68 -9.02 0.24
CA GLN A 324 5.81 -9.39 -1.18
C GLN A 324 7.04 -8.74 -1.82
N ASN A 325 7.30 -7.45 -1.57
CA ASN A 325 8.50 -6.75 -2.02
C ASN A 325 9.79 -7.36 -1.45
N MET A 326 9.78 -7.74 -0.16
CA MET A 326 10.92 -8.46 0.45
C MET A 326 11.15 -9.80 -0.24
N ASN A 327 10.09 -10.57 -0.48
CA ASN A 327 10.19 -11.86 -1.17
C ASN A 327 10.82 -11.70 -2.55
N ASP A 328 10.34 -10.74 -3.34
CA ASP A 328 10.88 -10.45 -4.67
C ASP A 328 12.35 -10.01 -4.63
N TYR A 329 12.72 -9.17 -3.66
CA TYR A 329 14.10 -8.70 -3.49
C TYR A 329 15.07 -9.84 -3.17
N PHE A 330 14.67 -10.77 -2.30
CA PHE A 330 15.48 -11.91 -1.91
C PHE A 330 15.30 -13.14 -2.83
N GLY A 331 14.53 -13.03 -3.91
CA GLY A 331 14.34 -14.12 -4.89
C GLY A 331 13.48 -15.27 -4.36
N LEU A 332 12.63 -15.03 -3.36
CA LEU A 332 11.68 -16.00 -2.82
C LEU A 332 10.40 -16.06 -3.68
N ASP A 333 9.55 -17.07 -3.45
CA ASP A 333 8.20 -17.07 -4.02
C ASP A 333 7.42 -15.87 -3.49
N GLU A 334 6.79 -15.10 -4.38
CA GLU A 334 6.08 -13.86 -4.03
C GLU A 334 4.99 -14.05 -2.95
N LEU A 335 4.40 -15.27 -2.85
CA LEU A 335 3.41 -15.62 -1.84
C LEU A 335 4.00 -16.23 -0.56
N CYS A 336 5.33 -16.33 -0.45
CA CYS A 336 5.98 -16.90 0.72
C CYS A 336 5.57 -16.14 2.00
N GLY A 337 5.11 -16.84 3.02
CA GLY A 337 4.66 -16.26 4.30
C GLY A 337 3.41 -15.38 4.24
N LEU A 338 2.87 -15.10 3.06
CA LEU A 338 1.68 -14.26 2.90
C LEU A 338 0.37 -15.01 3.18
N PRO A 339 -0.62 -14.36 3.81
CA PRO A 339 -1.94 -14.95 4.02
C PRO A 339 -2.65 -15.19 2.68
N LYS A 340 -2.96 -16.46 2.39
CA LYS A 340 -3.61 -16.91 1.14
C LYS A 340 -5.12 -17.11 1.27
N VAL A 341 -5.65 -17.11 2.49
CA VAL A 341 -7.08 -17.31 2.76
C VAL A 341 -7.60 -16.08 3.49
N PRO A 342 -8.56 -15.36 2.91
CA PRO A 342 -9.23 -14.26 3.60
C PRO A 342 -9.98 -14.76 4.86
N ALA A 343 -10.15 -13.88 5.84
CA ALA A 343 -11.03 -14.18 6.97
C ALA A 343 -12.49 -13.96 6.55
N TRP A 344 -13.34 -14.94 6.86
CA TRP A 344 -14.78 -14.91 6.60
C TRP A 344 -15.54 -15.50 7.79
N PRO A 345 -16.65 -14.99 8.24
CA PRO A 345 -17.43 -13.84 7.72
C PRO A 345 -16.90 -12.47 8.04
#